data_4af8450c1075c2b87875376af4ab492b
#
_entry.id   4af8450c1075c2b87875376af4ab492b
#
_cell.length_a   1.000
_cell.length_b   1.000
_cell.length_c   1.000
_cell.angle_alpha   90.00
_cell.angle_beta   90.00
_cell.angle_gamma   90.00
#
_symmetry.space_group_name_H-M   'P 1'
#
loop_
_entity.id
_entity.type
_entity.pdbx_description
1 polymer ?
#
loop_
_entity_poly.entity_id
_entity_poly.type
_entity_poly.pdbx_seq_one_letter_code
_entity_poly.pdbx_strand_id
1 'polypeptide(L)'
;MKRSDRSTSSLSTNDFDQQHLWHPYASLPPTYPNIVIDHAEGIYIVTKDGTRLIDGMSSWWASIHGYNHPKLNAAMIEQLGKMAHVMFGGLTHQPAIDLGKKLLSIVPDGLDAIFYADSGSIAVEVALKMALQYQIAAGCPNKNQFASTHSGYYGDTWHAMSVCDPVSGMHSLYGKQLPLQHFVPAPPLGFERELAQNERDELTTFFAKHSAQLAGFIIEPIIQGAGGMRFYSPEYLQLLRQLCDEHDVLLIADEIATGFGRSGKLFACEHANISPDIMTIGKALTGGYMTFAATLCTREVAETISQSDYPALMHGPTFMGNPLACAVACASIDLILSYDIESRTANMQTIMDEQLATAANLNGVADVRCLGAVAVIELDEAVDMPVFQSLLIDNGIWVRPFGKLVYIMPPYVISDDELVTLCQALLTVVTIYLGQMSTTNRVSL
;
A
#
# COMPACT_ATOMS: atom_id res chain seq x y z
N MET A 1 30.47 -34.43 5.89
CA MET A 1 29.85 -33.54 6.86
C MET A 1 28.60 -34.22 7.39
N LYS A 2 28.60 -34.69 8.67
CA LYS A 2 27.41 -35.26 9.30
C LYS A 2 26.41 -34.13 9.51
N ARG A 3 25.21 -34.23 8.92
CA ARG A 3 24.07 -33.39 9.31
C ARG A 3 23.86 -33.66 10.80
N SER A 4 24.09 -32.67 11.66
CA SER A 4 23.65 -32.75 13.05
C SER A 4 22.13 -32.96 13.01
N ASP A 5 21.65 -33.97 13.68
CA ASP A 5 20.22 -34.19 13.95
C ASP A 5 19.71 -32.98 14.74
N ARG A 6 19.27 -31.94 14.02
CA ARG A 6 18.53 -30.86 14.65
C ARG A 6 17.12 -31.37 14.87
N SER A 7 16.89 -31.92 16.04
CA SER A 7 15.55 -32.30 16.52
C SER A 7 14.72 -31.02 16.71
N THR A 8 14.21 -30.47 15.60
CA THR A 8 13.24 -29.36 15.64
C THR A 8 11.85 -29.84 16.03
N SER A 9 11.64 -31.15 16.10
CA SER A 9 10.34 -31.80 16.41
C SER A 9 9.87 -31.61 17.86
N SER A 10 10.72 -31.13 18.77
CA SER A 10 10.37 -30.92 20.19
C SER A 10 10.08 -29.46 20.56
N LEU A 11 10.27 -28.50 19.62
CA LEU A 11 10.00 -27.12 19.87
C LEU A 11 8.48 -26.82 19.84
N SER A 12 8.01 -25.94 20.72
CA SER A 12 6.67 -25.40 20.60
C SER A 12 6.55 -24.57 19.31
N THR A 13 5.32 -24.28 18.86
CA THR A 13 5.08 -23.43 17.68
C THR A 13 5.77 -22.07 17.82
N ASN A 14 5.66 -21.43 18.99
CA ASN A 14 6.27 -20.14 19.27
C ASN A 14 7.80 -20.21 19.31
N ASP A 15 8.38 -21.26 19.92
CA ASP A 15 9.84 -21.41 19.99
C ASP A 15 10.43 -21.62 18.60
N PHE A 16 9.75 -22.41 17.75
CA PHE A 16 10.20 -22.61 16.37
C PHE A 16 10.15 -21.30 15.57
N ASP A 17 9.03 -20.57 15.65
CA ASP A 17 8.86 -19.27 14.99
C ASP A 17 9.97 -18.30 15.40
N GLN A 18 10.16 -18.08 16.69
CA GLN A 18 11.16 -17.17 17.23
C GLN A 18 12.60 -17.50 16.83
N GLN A 19 12.91 -18.79 16.68
CA GLN A 19 14.27 -19.22 16.36
C GLN A 19 14.57 -19.31 14.88
N HIS A 20 13.55 -19.47 14.01
CA HIS A 20 13.77 -19.89 12.63
C HIS A 20 13.04 -19.06 11.58
N LEU A 21 11.98 -18.30 11.92
CA LEU A 21 11.23 -17.52 10.97
C LEU A 21 11.54 -16.03 11.12
N TRP A 22 12.03 -15.43 10.05
CA TRP A 22 12.34 -14.00 10.03
C TRP A 22 11.11 -13.20 9.60
N HIS A 23 10.57 -12.41 10.51
CA HIS A 23 9.40 -11.57 10.24
C HIS A 23 9.79 -10.23 9.60
N PRO A 24 8.86 -9.59 8.85
CA PRO A 24 9.12 -8.29 8.22
C PRO A 24 9.55 -7.23 9.24
N TYR A 25 10.64 -6.51 8.94
CA TYR A 25 11.17 -5.40 9.75
C TYR A 25 11.49 -5.76 11.20
N ALA A 26 11.77 -7.01 11.48
CA ALA A 26 12.10 -7.50 12.81
C ALA A 26 13.50 -8.12 12.87
N SER A 27 14.07 -8.24 14.07
CA SER A 27 15.26 -9.05 14.32
C SER A 27 14.94 -10.55 14.36
N LEU A 28 15.96 -11.40 14.27
CA LEU A 28 15.85 -12.83 14.58
C LEU A 28 16.85 -13.16 15.69
N PRO A 29 16.42 -13.57 16.89
CA PRO A 29 15.02 -13.67 17.32
C PRO A 29 14.31 -12.31 17.39
N PRO A 30 12.97 -12.26 17.33
CA PRO A 30 12.21 -11.03 17.49
C PRO A 30 12.32 -10.49 18.93
N THR A 31 12.16 -9.18 19.10
CA THR A 31 12.26 -8.52 20.42
C THR A 31 11.07 -8.83 21.34
N TYR A 32 9.97 -9.28 20.78
CA TYR A 32 8.76 -9.73 21.49
C TYR A 32 8.07 -10.85 20.69
N PRO A 33 7.32 -11.76 21.35
CA PRO A 33 6.73 -12.90 20.67
C PRO A 33 5.65 -12.50 19.67
N ASN A 34 5.61 -13.20 18.55
CA ASN A 34 4.51 -13.11 17.60
C ASN A 34 3.27 -13.86 18.11
N ILE A 35 2.10 -13.43 17.68
CA ILE A 35 0.83 -14.05 18.02
C ILE A 35 0.54 -15.16 17.03
N VAL A 36 0.28 -16.37 17.51
CA VAL A 36 -0.08 -17.49 16.65
C VAL A 36 -1.57 -17.44 16.33
N ILE A 37 -1.87 -17.28 15.05
CA ILE A 37 -3.22 -17.25 14.52
C ILE A 37 -3.62 -18.68 14.13
N ASP A 38 -4.85 -19.09 14.50
CA ASP A 38 -5.44 -20.36 14.10
C ASP A 38 -6.19 -20.22 12.78
N HIS A 39 -7.11 -19.26 12.70
CA HIS A 39 -7.88 -18.97 11.50
C HIS A 39 -8.34 -17.51 11.48
N ALA A 40 -8.98 -17.10 10.37
CA ALA A 40 -9.59 -15.80 10.23
C ALA A 40 -10.91 -15.89 9.47
N GLU A 41 -11.93 -15.13 9.88
CA GLU A 41 -13.26 -15.10 9.27
C GLU A 41 -13.90 -13.71 9.39
N GLY A 42 -14.59 -13.26 8.35
CA GLY A 42 -15.19 -11.93 8.33
C GLY A 42 -14.13 -10.86 8.64
N ILE A 43 -14.33 -10.07 9.68
CA ILE A 43 -13.39 -9.03 10.13
C ILE A 43 -12.46 -9.50 11.26
N TYR A 44 -12.53 -10.76 11.66
CA TYR A 44 -11.83 -11.28 12.82
C TYR A 44 -10.64 -12.15 12.45
N ILE A 45 -9.54 -11.95 13.15
CA ILE A 45 -8.46 -12.94 13.29
C ILE A 45 -8.61 -13.64 14.62
N VAL A 46 -8.45 -14.97 14.64
CA VAL A 46 -8.64 -15.81 15.82
C VAL A 46 -7.32 -16.47 16.19
N THR A 47 -6.86 -16.20 17.38
CA THR A 47 -5.61 -16.74 17.90
C THR A 47 -5.76 -18.23 18.26
N LYS A 48 -4.65 -18.92 18.42
CA LYS A 48 -4.64 -20.36 18.76
C LYS A 48 -5.30 -20.69 20.10
N ASP A 49 -5.39 -19.76 21.02
CA ASP A 49 -6.10 -19.89 22.30
C ASP A 49 -7.58 -19.49 22.22
N GLY A 50 -8.06 -19.12 21.02
CA GLY A 50 -9.46 -18.82 20.77
C GLY A 50 -9.83 -17.34 20.97
N THR A 51 -8.88 -16.45 21.25
CA THR A 51 -9.14 -15.01 21.36
C THR A 51 -9.50 -14.45 19.99
N ARG A 52 -10.63 -13.74 19.89
CA ARG A 52 -11.07 -13.07 18.66
C ARG A 52 -10.65 -11.61 18.69
N LEU A 53 -9.98 -11.16 17.65
CA LEU A 53 -9.52 -9.78 17.50
C LEU A 53 -10.14 -9.16 16.24
N ILE A 54 -10.76 -7.99 16.35
CA ILE A 54 -11.18 -7.21 15.17
C ILE A 54 -9.93 -6.74 14.45
N ASP A 55 -9.77 -7.09 13.18
CA ASP A 55 -8.66 -6.63 12.36
C ASP A 55 -8.90 -5.19 11.87
N GLY A 56 -8.23 -4.25 12.50
CA GLY A 56 -8.21 -2.85 12.08
C GLY A 56 -7.23 -2.55 10.94
N MET A 57 -6.53 -3.57 10.38
CA MET A 57 -5.44 -3.36 9.41
C MET A 57 -5.74 -3.92 8.02
N SER A 58 -6.80 -4.72 7.85
CA SER A 58 -7.06 -5.47 6.60
C SER A 58 -5.81 -6.18 6.09
N SER A 59 -5.03 -6.82 7.00
CA SER A 59 -3.72 -7.43 6.67
C SER A 59 -2.85 -6.52 5.79
N TRP A 60 -2.58 -5.30 6.26
CA TRP A 60 -1.87 -4.27 5.50
C TRP A 60 -2.52 -3.92 4.16
N TRP A 61 -3.77 -3.41 4.21
CA TRP A 61 -4.54 -2.86 3.07
C TRP A 61 -5.17 -3.92 2.14
N ALA A 62 -4.85 -5.21 2.29
CA ALA A 62 -5.19 -6.21 1.29
C ALA A 62 -6.58 -6.83 1.47
N SER A 63 -6.97 -7.19 2.72
CA SER A 63 -8.18 -7.97 3.01
C SER A 63 -9.45 -7.10 3.09
N ILE A 64 -9.71 -6.34 2.02
CA ILE A 64 -10.82 -5.36 1.97
C ILE A 64 -12.21 -5.98 2.11
N HIS A 65 -12.37 -7.25 1.75
CA HIS A 65 -13.61 -8.03 1.85
C HIS A 65 -13.67 -8.87 3.13
N GLY A 66 -12.75 -8.64 4.07
CA GLY A 66 -12.57 -9.53 5.22
C GLY A 66 -11.93 -10.87 4.83
N TYR A 67 -11.95 -11.79 5.78
CA TYR A 67 -11.32 -13.09 5.65
C TYR A 67 -12.32 -14.17 5.26
N ASN A 68 -11.84 -15.20 4.56
CA ASN A 68 -12.60 -16.40 4.24
C ASN A 68 -13.92 -16.08 3.51
N HIS A 69 -13.90 -15.11 2.58
CA HIS A 69 -15.10 -14.65 1.88
C HIS A 69 -15.61 -15.72 0.90
N PRO A 70 -16.90 -16.15 0.97
CA PRO A 70 -17.38 -17.30 0.21
C PRO A 70 -17.25 -17.16 -1.32
N LYS A 71 -17.44 -15.96 -1.88
CA LYS A 71 -17.29 -15.73 -3.32
C LYS A 71 -15.84 -15.83 -3.77
N LEU A 72 -14.88 -15.33 -2.96
CA LEU A 72 -13.47 -15.44 -3.26
C LEU A 72 -12.98 -16.89 -3.15
N ASN A 73 -13.42 -17.60 -2.11
CA ASN A 73 -13.17 -19.04 -1.97
C ASN A 73 -13.68 -19.83 -3.16
N ALA A 74 -14.91 -19.56 -3.59
CA ALA A 74 -15.53 -20.25 -4.74
C ALA A 74 -14.73 -20.02 -6.03
N ALA A 75 -14.28 -18.79 -6.29
CA ALA A 75 -13.48 -18.46 -7.48
C ALA A 75 -12.13 -19.21 -7.47
N MET A 76 -11.47 -19.30 -6.32
CA MET A 76 -10.23 -20.06 -6.15
C MET A 76 -10.43 -21.55 -6.36
N ILE A 77 -11.46 -22.14 -5.75
CA ILE A 77 -11.77 -23.58 -5.86
C ILE A 77 -12.13 -23.94 -7.29
N GLU A 78 -12.95 -23.13 -7.97
CA GLU A 78 -13.30 -23.35 -9.38
C GLU A 78 -12.07 -23.32 -10.28
N GLN A 79 -11.21 -22.31 -10.13
CA GLN A 79 -10.00 -22.18 -10.93
C GLN A 79 -8.97 -23.29 -10.62
N LEU A 80 -8.85 -23.71 -9.36
CA LEU A 80 -7.99 -24.82 -8.96
C LEU A 80 -8.39 -26.12 -9.65
N GLY A 81 -9.67 -26.35 -9.86
CA GLY A 81 -10.19 -27.50 -10.63
C GLY A 81 -9.83 -27.49 -12.13
N LYS A 82 -9.40 -26.35 -12.66
CA LYS A 82 -8.97 -26.20 -14.06
C LYS A 82 -7.45 -26.23 -14.20
N MET A 83 -6.78 -25.26 -13.55
CA MET A 83 -5.32 -25.20 -13.50
C MET A 83 -4.89 -24.20 -12.40
N ALA A 84 -3.88 -24.56 -11.62
CA ALA A 84 -3.30 -23.68 -10.61
C ALA A 84 -2.35 -22.65 -11.24
N HIS A 85 -1.54 -23.08 -12.23
CA HIS A 85 -0.59 -22.24 -12.91
C HIS A 85 -0.28 -22.77 -14.32
N VAL A 86 0.00 -21.86 -15.22
CA VAL A 86 0.64 -22.08 -16.52
C VAL A 86 1.50 -20.86 -16.83
N MET A 87 2.68 -21.04 -17.45
CA MET A 87 3.54 -19.90 -17.81
C MET A 87 2.83 -18.97 -18.79
N PHE A 88 3.03 -17.66 -18.67
CA PHE A 88 2.39 -16.65 -19.51
C PHE A 88 3.20 -16.33 -20.78
N GLY A 89 4.44 -16.80 -20.87
CA GLY A 89 5.30 -16.64 -22.06
C GLY A 89 4.83 -17.51 -23.21
N GLY A 90 4.26 -16.89 -24.24
CA GLY A 90 3.70 -17.56 -25.43
C GLY A 90 2.35 -18.24 -25.21
N LEU A 91 1.81 -18.21 -24.01
CA LEU A 91 0.50 -18.75 -23.67
C LEU A 91 -0.38 -17.64 -23.05
N THR A 92 -1.68 -17.82 -23.11
CA THR A 92 -2.66 -16.99 -22.41
C THR A 92 -3.78 -17.86 -21.87
N HIS A 93 -4.62 -17.30 -21.00
CA HIS A 93 -5.74 -18.02 -20.40
C HIS A 93 -6.90 -17.09 -20.06
N GLN A 94 -8.11 -17.63 -19.97
CA GLN A 94 -9.32 -16.86 -19.80
C GLN A 94 -9.31 -15.97 -18.53
N PRO A 95 -8.88 -16.43 -17.33
CA PRO A 95 -8.82 -15.55 -16.15
C PRO A 95 -7.99 -14.29 -16.35
N ALA A 96 -6.84 -14.34 -17.06
CA ALA A 96 -6.05 -13.14 -17.33
C ALA A 96 -6.77 -12.17 -18.28
N ILE A 97 -7.44 -12.72 -19.31
CA ILE A 97 -8.23 -11.92 -20.26
C ILE A 97 -9.39 -11.24 -19.55
N ASP A 98 -10.12 -11.97 -18.71
CA ASP A 98 -11.27 -11.45 -17.99
C ASP A 98 -10.85 -10.37 -16.97
N LEU A 99 -9.74 -10.61 -16.27
CA LEU A 99 -9.17 -9.61 -15.37
C LEU A 99 -8.75 -8.34 -16.13
N GLY A 100 -8.07 -8.50 -17.26
CA GLY A 100 -7.67 -7.37 -18.12
C GLY A 100 -8.86 -6.53 -18.54
N LYS A 101 -9.93 -7.15 -19.02
CA LYS A 101 -11.19 -6.45 -19.39
C LYS A 101 -11.79 -5.70 -18.20
N LYS A 102 -11.85 -6.33 -17.02
CA LYS A 102 -12.40 -5.69 -15.82
C LYS A 102 -11.53 -4.50 -15.38
N LEU A 103 -10.22 -4.65 -15.35
CA LEU A 103 -9.32 -3.56 -14.98
C LEU A 103 -9.48 -2.37 -15.93
N LEU A 104 -9.44 -2.58 -17.24
CA LEU A 104 -9.60 -1.50 -18.24
C LEU A 104 -10.99 -0.84 -18.20
N SER A 105 -11.99 -1.48 -17.59
CA SER A 105 -13.31 -0.86 -17.42
C SER A 105 -13.45 0.01 -16.17
N ILE A 106 -12.48 0.00 -15.27
CA ILE A 106 -12.57 0.70 -13.98
C ILE A 106 -11.42 1.65 -13.68
N VAL A 107 -10.27 1.50 -14.34
CA VAL A 107 -9.12 2.40 -14.16
C VAL A 107 -9.36 3.76 -14.83
N PRO A 108 -8.63 4.81 -14.42
CA PRO A 108 -8.71 6.12 -15.08
C PRO A 108 -8.54 6.03 -16.60
N ASP A 109 -9.25 6.88 -17.32
CA ASP A 109 -9.24 6.92 -18.78
C ASP A 109 -7.82 7.09 -19.36
N GLY A 110 -7.56 6.44 -20.49
CA GLY A 110 -6.26 6.50 -21.18
C GLY A 110 -5.30 5.35 -20.83
N LEU A 111 -5.46 4.68 -19.72
CA LEU A 111 -4.71 3.45 -19.41
C LEU A 111 -5.28 2.28 -20.23
N ASP A 112 -4.46 1.63 -21.07
CA ASP A 112 -4.94 0.71 -22.10
C ASP A 112 -4.08 -0.55 -22.26
N ALA A 113 -2.93 -0.64 -21.61
CA ALA A 113 -2.07 -1.82 -21.62
C ALA A 113 -1.74 -2.26 -20.20
N ILE A 114 -1.64 -3.58 -19.99
CA ILE A 114 -1.48 -4.18 -18.66
C ILE A 114 -0.30 -5.14 -18.67
N PHE A 115 0.58 -5.00 -17.69
CA PHE A 115 1.61 -5.96 -17.33
C PHE A 115 1.33 -6.53 -15.95
N TYR A 116 1.03 -7.81 -15.84
CA TYR A 116 0.82 -8.49 -14.56
C TYR A 116 2.15 -8.70 -13.82
N ALA A 117 2.16 -8.51 -12.52
CA ALA A 117 3.32 -8.64 -11.66
C ALA A 117 3.01 -9.48 -10.41
N ASP A 118 4.05 -10.03 -9.79
CA ASP A 118 3.91 -10.95 -8.63
C ASP A 118 3.63 -10.21 -7.32
N SER A 119 4.04 -8.95 -7.22
CA SER A 119 3.87 -8.12 -6.02
C SER A 119 3.91 -6.64 -6.35
N GLY A 120 3.51 -5.78 -5.40
CA GLY A 120 3.55 -4.33 -5.56
C GLY A 120 4.94 -3.81 -5.88
N SER A 121 5.98 -4.24 -5.15
CA SER A 121 7.37 -3.82 -5.43
C SER A 121 7.80 -4.19 -6.85
N ILE A 122 7.37 -5.35 -7.35
CA ILE A 122 7.66 -5.76 -8.74
C ILE A 122 6.87 -4.93 -9.75
N ALA A 123 5.62 -4.56 -9.45
CA ALA A 123 4.87 -3.64 -10.32
C ALA A 123 5.57 -2.28 -10.44
N VAL A 124 6.11 -1.75 -9.34
CA VAL A 124 6.93 -0.52 -9.36
C VAL A 124 8.21 -0.70 -10.17
N GLU A 125 8.96 -1.81 -9.99
CA GLU A 125 10.14 -2.12 -10.84
C GLU A 125 9.78 -2.12 -12.34
N VAL A 126 8.62 -2.68 -12.69
CA VAL A 126 8.12 -2.71 -14.07
C VAL A 126 7.79 -1.30 -14.54
N ALA A 127 7.11 -0.49 -13.73
CA ALA A 127 6.77 0.90 -14.05
C ALA A 127 8.02 1.75 -14.34
N LEU A 128 9.04 1.64 -13.47
CA LEU A 128 10.32 2.34 -13.66
C LEU A 128 11.03 1.87 -14.95
N LYS A 129 11.04 0.57 -15.24
CA LYS A 129 11.58 0.02 -16.49
C LYS A 129 10.83 0.53 -17.71
N MET A 130 9.48 0.55 -17.67
CA MET A 130 8.65 1.10 -18.74
C MET A 130 9.00 2.56 -19.04
N ALA A 131 9.10 3.38 -17.99
CA ALA A 131 9.42 4.80 -18.15
C ALA A 131 10.81 5.00 -18.77
N LEU A 132 11.84 4.27 -18.32
CA LEU A 132 13.18 4.33 -18.91
C LEU A 132 13.17 3.88 -20.37
N GLN A 133 12.52 2.76 -20.67
CA GLN A 133 12.47 2.21 -22.02
C GLN A 133 11.68 3.12 -22.98
N TYR A 134 10.58 3.74 -22.49
CA TYR A 134 9.84 4.76 -23.24
C TYR A 134 10.74 5.93 -23.61
N GLN A 135 11.49 6.50 -22.68
CA GLN A 135 12.35 7.65 -22.96
C GLN A 135 13.46 7.31 -23.97
N ILE A 136 14.04 6.11 -23.86
CA ILE A 136 15.01 5.63 -24.86
C ILE A 136 14.35 5.50 -26.24
N ALA A 137 13.18 4.89 -26.32
CA ALA A 137 12.42 4.69 -27.55
C ALA A 137 11.97 6.02 -28.18
N ALA A 138 11.62 7.01 -27.36
CA ALA A 138 11.27 8.37 -27.78
C ALA A 138 12.48 9.24 -28.18
N GLY A 139 13.70 8.69 -28.17
CA GLY A 139 14.92 9.42 -28.53
C GLY A 139 15.46 10.36 -27.47
N CYS A 140 15.04 10.18 -26.21
CA CYS A 140 15.43 10.98 -25.06
C CYS A 140 16.26 10.18 -24.01
N PRO A 141 17.38 9.50 -24.40
CA PRO A 141 18.11 8.60 -23.50
C PRO A 141 18.76 9.30 -22.29
N ASN A 142 18.85 10.62 -22.29
CA ASN A 142 19.32 11.41 -21.17
C ASN A 142 18.28 11.53 -20.05
N LYS A 143 17.00 11.29 -20.32
CA LYS A 143 15.95 11.20 -19.33
C LYS A 143 15.99 9.81 -18.69
N ASN A 144 16.86 9.61 -17.72
CA ASN A 144 17.17 8.30 -17.11
C ASN A 144 17.16 8.30 -15.58
N GLN A 145 16.71 9.38 -14.98
CA GLN A 145 16.53 9.50 -13.54
C GLN A 145 15.03 9.65 -13.20
N PHE A 146 14.70 9.42 -11.95
CA PHE A 146 13.34 9.59 -11.45
C PHE A 146 13.27 10.71 -10.44
N ALA A 147 12.07 11.25 -10.28
CA ALA A 147 11.74 12.11 -9.18
C ALA A 147 10.64 11.47 -8.31
N SER A 148 10.67 11.78 -7.03
CA SER A 148 9.65 11.43 -6.05
C SER A 148 9.55 12.49 -4.97
N THR A 149 8.62 12.31 -4.06
CA THR A 149 8.47 13.16 -2.87
C THR A 149 9.13 12.53 -1.65
N HIS A 150 9.63 13.35 -0.73
CA HIS A 150 9.89 12.87 0.62
C HIS A 150 8.63 12.22 1.21
N SER A 151 8.80 11.33 2.17
CA SER A 151 7.74 10.50 2.76
C SER A 151 7.07 9.53 1.77
N GLY A 152 7.64 9.26 0.58
CA GLY A 152 7.16 8.26 -0.36
C GLY A 152 7.69 6.86 -0.04
N TYR A 153 6.87 5.82 -0.25
CA TYR A 153 7.24 4.42 -0.14
C TYR A 153 6.67 3.61 -1.29
N TYR A 154 7.53 2.88 -2.01
CA TYR A 154 7.16 2.18 -3.25
C TYR A 154 7.60 0.71 -3.28
N GLY A 155 8.00 0.17 -2.13
CA GLY A 155 8.39 -1.24 -1.98
C GLY A 155 9.85 -1.45 -1.59
N ASP A 156 10.22 -2.73 -1.45
CA ASP A 156 11.49 -3.17 -0.84
C ASP A 156 12.46 -3.79 -1.85
N THR A 157 12.14 -3.77 -3.15
CA THR A 157 13.09 -4.20 -4.19
C THR A 157 14.09 -3.09 -4.52
N TRP A 158 15.20 -3.45 -5.14
CA TRP A 158 16.37 -2.59 -5.22
C TRP A 158 16.11 -1.23 -5.89
N HIS A 159 15.42 -1.22 -7.02
CA HIS A 159 15.12 0.03 -7.71
C HIS A 159 13.91 0.75 -7.11
N ALA A 160 12.90 0.01 -6.63
CA ALA A 160 11.79 0.59 -5.87
C ALA A 160 12.29 1.34 -4.62
N MET A 161 13.27 0.77 -3.89
CA MET A 161 13.91 1.47 -2.76
C MET A 161 14.58 2.79 -3.17
N SER A 162 15.12 2.89 -4.40
CA SER A 162 15.81 4.11 -4.85
C SER A 162 14.89 5.33 -4.99
N VAL A 163 13.59 5.11 -5.18
CA VAL A 163 12.58 6.17 -5.28
C VAL A 163 11.81 6.39 -3.97
N CYS A 164 12.02 5.55 -2.94
CA CYS A 164 11.52 5.79 -1.59
C CYS A 164 12.28 6.93 -0.90
N ASP A 165 11.66 7.56 0.10
CA ASP A 165 12.30 8.61 0.89
C ASP A 165 13.67 8.16 1.43
N PRO A 166 14.77 8.83 1.08
CA PRO A 166 16.11 8.42 1.49
C PRO A 166 16.43 8.77 2.95
N VAL A 167 15.66 9.63 3.61
CA VAL A 167 15.94 10.14 4.96
C VAL A 167 15.10 9.42 6.01
N SER A 168 13.79 9.45 5.87
CA SER A 168 12.84 8.83 6.81
C SER A 168 12.44 7.42 6.40
N GLY A 169 12.86 6.98 5.22
CA GLY A 169 12.51 5.67 4.67
C GLY A 169 13.18 4.52 5.42
N MET A 170 12.52 3.36 5.42
CA MET A 170 13.01 2.11 6.03
C MET A 170 14.31 1.59 5.40
N HIS A 171 14.74 2.17 4.28
CA HIS A 171 15.86 1.72 3.45
C HIS A 171 17.14 2.54 3.60
N SER A 172 17.22 3.43 4.58
CA SER A 172 18.40 4.30 4.80
C SER A 172 19.72 3.54 4.92
N LEU A 173 19.68 2.30 5.42
CA LEU A 173 20.83 1.39 5.45
C LEU A 173 21.47 1.16 4.07
N TYR A 174 20.67 1.13 3.02
CA TYR A 174 21.10 0.83 1.65
C TYR A 174 21.36 2.08 0.81
N GLY A 175 21.11 3.27 1.33
CA GLY A 175 21.10 4.53 0.58
C GLY A 175 22.35 4.79 -0.27
N LYS A 176 23.53 4.37 0.21
CA LYS A 176 24.81 4.54 -0.53
C LYS A 176 24.96 3.63 -1.74
N GLN A 177 24.21 2.56 -1.84
CA GLN A 177 24.25 1.56 -2.91
C GLN A 177 23.14 1.75 -3.94
N LEU A 178 22.12 2.56 -3.61
CA LEU A 178 20.98 2.80 -4.50
C LEU A 178 21.35 3.83 -5.58
N PRO A 179 20.71 3.76 -6.77
CA PRO A 179 20.82 4.83 -7.76
C PRO A 179 20.42 6.19 -7.18
N LEU A 180 21.10 7.24 -7.59
CA LEU A 180 20.73 8.59 -7.20
C LEU A 180 19.49 9.03 -7.96
N GLN A 181 18.47 9.45 -7.22
CA GLN A 181 17.21 9.98 -7.72
C GLN A 181 16.98 11.39 -7.17
N HIS A 182 15.95 12.07 -7.68
CA HIS A 182 15.59 13.41 -7.25
C HIS A 182 14.42 13.36 -6.27
N PHE A 183 14.48 14.20 -5.24
CA PHE A 183 13.39 14.31 -4.26
C PHE A 183 12.97 15.75 -4.08
N VAL A 184 11.66 15.96 -4.07
CA VAL A 184 11.03 17.22 -3.65
C VAL A 184 10.47 17.05 -2.23
N PRO A 185 10.21 18.14 -1.49
CA PRO A 185 9.51 18.04 -0.21
C PRO A 185 8.23 17.21 -0.29
N ALA A 186 7.87 16.59 0.82
CA ALA A 186 6.59 15.88 0.92
C ALA A 186 5.43 16.86 0.64
N PRO A 187 4.37 16.41 -0.04
CA PRO A 187 3.18 17.24 -0.23
C PRO A 187 2.70 17.79 1.13
N PRO A 188 2.26 19.05 1.20
CA PRO A 188 1.76 19.63 2.44
C PRO A 188 0.57 18.87 2.99
N LEU A 189 0.51 18.68 4.32
CA LEU A 189 -0.60 17.99 4.98
C LEU A 189 -1.91 18.78 4.85
N GLY A 190 -3.00 18.04 4.67
CA GLY A 190 -4.37 18.54 4.62
C GLY A 190 -5.04 18.27 3.28
N PHE A 191 -6.05 17.39 3.29
CA PHE A 191 -6.78 17.02 2.06
C PHE A 191 -7.56 18.18 1.47
N GLU A 192 -8.27 18.96 2.32
CA GLU A 192 -9.08 20.12 1.93
C GLU A 192 -8.25 21.43 1.78
N ARG A 193 -6.94 21.35 1.91
CA ARG A 193 -6.07 22.51 1.94
C ARG A 193 -5.75 22.99 0.52
N GLU A 194 -5.82 24.30 0.30
CA GLU A 194 -5.27 24.93 -0.92
C GLU A 194 -3.74 24.99 -0.88
N LEU A 195 -3.10 24.83 -2.03
CA LEU A 195 -1.65 25.01 -2.15
C LEU A 195 -1.27 26.49 -2.08
N ALA A 196 -0.32 26.80 -1.21
CA ALA A 196 0.27 28.13 -1.16
C ALA A 196 1.15 28.41 -2.39
N GLN A 197 1.33 29.68 -2.74
CA GLN A 197 2.09 30.06 -3.94
C GLN A 197 3.54 29.58 -3.89
N ASN A 198 4.19 29.66 -2.73
CA ASN A 198 5.57 29.17 -2.56
C ASN A 198 5.70 27.66 -2.78
N GLU A 199 4.68 26.88 -2.47
CA GLU A 199 4.66 25.42 -2.69
C GLU A 199 4.51 25.09 -4.18
N ARG A 200 3.69 25.89 -4.89
CA ARG A 200 3.58 25.83 -6.36
C ARG A 200 4.90 26.21 -7.03
N ASP A 201 5.52 27.31 -6.59
CA ASP A 201 6.77 27.81 -7.13
C ASP A 201 7.94 26.83 -6.90
N GLU A 202 7.96 26.16 -5.77
CA GLU A 202 8.98 25.14 -5.44
C GLU A 202 8.92 23.98 -6.43
N LEU A 203 7.73 23.41 -6.66
CA LEU A 203 7.54 22.29 -7.59
C LEU A 203 7.84 22.72 -9.04
N THR A 204 7.37 23.89 -9.46
CA THR A 204 7.63 24.46 -10.79
C THR A 204 9.15 24.68 -11.01
N THR A 205 9.83 25.25 -10.03
CA THR A 205 11.30 25.46 -10.08
C THR A 205 12.06 24.15 -10.17
N PHE A 206 11.61 23.13 -9.45
CA PHE A 206 12.19 21.80 -9.53
C PHE A 206 12.12 21.22 -10.94
N PHE A 207 10.94 21.27 -11.58
CA PHE A 207 10.76 20.77 -12.95
C PHE A 207 11.59 21.57 -13.96
N ALA A 208 11.59 22.90 -13.86
CA ALA A 208 12.42 23.76 -14.73
C ALA A 208 13.91 23.40 -14.67
N LYS A 209 14.39 22.92 -13.51
CA LYS A 209 15.79 22.58 -13.31
C LYS A 209 16.16 21.14 -13.70
N HIS A 210 15.26 20.18 -13.49
CA HIS A 210 15.61 18.77 -13.53
C HIS A 210 14.91 17.97 -14.64
N SER A 211 13.83 18.47 -15.25
CA SER A 211 13.00 17.72 -16.22
C SER A 211 13.77 17.13 -17.39
N ALA A 212 14.87 17.76 -17.84
CA ALA A 212 15.72 17.22 -18.91
C ALA A 212 16.40 15.88 -18.59
N GLN A 213 16.40 15.48 -17.31
CA GLN A 213 17.00 14.21 -16.83
C GLN A 213 15.92 13.22 -16.36
N LEU A 214 14.66 13.67 -16.19
CA LEU A 214 13.61 12.85 -15.60
C LEU A 214 12.94 11.94 -16.63
N ALA A 215 13.01 10.64 -16.41
CA ALA A 215 12.21 9.66 -17.12
C ALA A 215 10.77 9.65 -16.62
N GLY A 216 10.57 9.84 -15.34
CA GLY A 216 9.26 9.87 -14.71
C GLY A 216 9.31 10.47 -13.30
N PHE A 217 8.12 10.86 -12.83
CA PHE A 217 7.86 11.24 -11.44
C PHE A 217 6.90 10.22 -10.84
N ILE A 218 7.31 9.56 -9.74
CA ILE A 218 6.47 8.57 -9.04
C ILE A 218 5.89 9.16 -7.76
N ILE A 219 4.60 8.91 -7.51
CA ILE A 219 3.89 9.40 -6.33
C ILE A 219 2.80 8.42 -5.88
N GLU A 220 2.59 8.29 -4.56
CA GLU A 220 1.37 7.72 -3.99
C GLU A 220 0.27 8.79 -4.05
N PRO A 221 -0.84 8.58 -4.81
CA PRO A 221 -1.88 9.62 -4.94
C PRO A 221 -2.62 9.85 -3.63
N ILE A 222 -2.77 11.11 -3.21
CA ILE A 222 -3.58 11.58 -2.08
C ILE A 222 -3.12 11.09 -0.70
N ILE A 223 -2.71 9.82 -0.57
CA ILE A 223 -2.30 9.22 0.70
C ILE A 223 -0.88 8.66 0.56
N GLN A 224 0.09 9.26 1.24
CA GLN A 224 1.38 8.63 1.46
C GLN A 224 1.25 7.69 2.66
N GLY A 225 1.26 6.38 2.39
CA GLY A 225 0.98 5.36 3.41
C GLY A 225 2.12 5.17 4.41
N ALA A 226 3.07 4.30 4.10
CA ALA A 226 4.17 3.94 5.01
C ALA A 226 5.09 5.14 5.37
N GLY A 227 5.11 6.19 4.55
CA GLY A 227 5.87 7.41 4.79
C GLY A 227 5.23 8.38 5.78
N GLY A 228 4.18 7.99 6.50
CA GLY A 228 3.62 8.84 7.57
C GLY A 228 2.10 8.95 7.60
N MET A 229 1.38 8.14 6.83
CA MET A 229 -0.09 8.21 6.74
C MET A 229 -0.56 9.65 6.48
N ARG A 230 0.05 10.29 5.49
CA ARG A 230 -0.09 11.71 5.15
C ARG A 230 -1.18 11.88 4.11
N PHE A 231 -2.18 12.69 4.39
CA PHE A 231 -3.22 13.05 3.44
C PHE A 231 -2.91 14.45 2.89
N TYR A 232 -2.91 14.59 1.56
CA TYR A 232 -2.59 15.85 0.91
C TYR A 232 -3.63 16.26 -0.13
N SER A 233 -3.61 17.54 -0.50
CA SER A 233 -4.61 18.16 -1.38
C SER A 233 -4.57 17.58 -2.80
N PRO A 234 -5.73 17.32 -3.41
CA PRO A 234 -5.84 17.03 -4.84
C PRO A 234 -5.16 18.06 -5.76
N GLU A 235 -5.11 19.33 -5.36
CA GLU A 235 -4.43 20.38 -6.13
C GLU A 235 -2.94 20.11 -6.35
N TYR A 236 -2.26 19.45 -5.38
CA TYR A 236 -0.86 19.09 -5.56
C TYR A 236 -0.71 18.08 -6.70
N LEU A 237 -1.58 17.08 -6.74
CA LEU A 237 -1.55 16.06 -7.79
C LEU A 237 -1.94 16.62 -9.16
N GLN A 238 -2.88 17.59 -9.21
CA GLN A 238 -3.24 18.32 -10.43
C GLN A 238 -2.05 19.12 -10.97
N LEU A 239 -1.38 19.88 -10.10
CA LEU A 239 -0.18 20.64 -10.48
C LEU A 239 0.94 19.72 -10.96
N LEU A 240 1.14 18.59 -10.27
CA LEU A 240 2.14 17.60 -10.66
C LEU A 240 1.85 17.03 -12.05
N ARG A 241 0.59 16.67 -12.36
CA ARG A 241 0.18 16.21 -13.69
C ARG A 241 0.48 17.27 -14.75
N GLN A 242 0.07 18.52 -14.51
CA GLN A 242 0.33 19.63 -15.41
C GLN A 242 1.83 19.81 -15.71
N LEU A 243 2.68 19.80 -14.67
CA LEU A 243 4.12 19.95 -14.85
C LEU A 243 4.76 18.74 -15.57
N CYS A 244 4.27 17.54 -15.32
CA CYS A 244 4.70 16.36 -16.06
C CYS A 244 4.40 16.51 -17.56
N ASP A 245 3.19 16.99 -17.91
CA ASP A 245 2.79 17.22 -19.30
C ASP A 245 3.62 18.32 -19.98
N GLU A 246 3.82 19.45 -19.29
CA GLU A 246 4.58 20.60 -19.81
C GLU A 246 6.06 20.27 -20.09
N HIS A 247 6.60 19.24 -19.43
CA HIS A 247 8.01 18.89 -19.48
C HIS A 247 8.30 17.51 -20.07
N ASP A 248 7.31 16.81 -20.63
CA ASP A 248 7.44 15.45 -21.18
C ASP A 248 8.05 14.47 -20.16
N VAL A 249 7.62 14.52 -18.91
CA VAL A 249 7.99 13.61 -17.82
C VAL A 249 6.81 12.68 -17.55
N LEU A 250 7.02 11.35 -17.54
CA LEU A 250 5.93 10.43 -17.28
C LEU A 250 5.48 10.51 -15.80
N LEU A 251 4.17 10.64 -15.57
CA LEU A 251 3.60 10.52 -14.23
C LEU A 251 3.30 9.06 -13.92
N ILE A 252 3.91 8.55 -12.86
CA ILE A 252 3.69 7.20 -12.34
C ILE A 252 2.89 7.31 -11.05
N ALA A 253 1.64 6.85 -11.06
CA ALA A 253 0.80 6.81 -9.86
C ALA A 253 0.87 5.42 -9.20
N ASP A 254 1.34 5.37 -7.96
CA ASP A 254 1.34 4.14 -7.17
C ASP A 254 0.04 4.02 -6.37
N GLU A 255 -0.93 3.32 -6.94
CA GLU A 255 -2.23 3.01 -6.33
C GLU A 255 -2.25 1.65 -5.59
N ILE A 256 -1.09 1.08 -5.29
CA ILE A 256 -0.99 -0.22 -4.61
C ILE A 256 -1.68 -0.20 -3.23
N ALA A 257 -1.55 0.91 -2.50
CA ALA A 257 -2.20 1.08 -1.21
C ALA A 257 -3.53 1.85 -1.30
N THR A 258 -3.61 2.84 -2.17
CA THR A 258 -4.71 3.79 -2.26
C THR A 258 -5.88 3.32 -3.11
N GLY A 259 -5.61 2.44 -4.07
CA GLY A 259 -6.62 1.90 -4.98
C GLY A 259 -7.70 1.05 -4.32
N PHE A 260 -8.76 0.78 -5.08
CA PHE A 260 -9.90 -0.04 -4.70
C PHE A 260 -10.70 0.52 -3.51
N GLY A 261 -10.85 1.86 -3.44
CA GLY A 261 -11.79 2.51 -2.53
C GLY A 261 -11.19 3.10 -1.26
N ARG A 262 -9.91 2.84 -0.95
CA ARG A 262 -9.33 3.15 0.35
C ARG A 262 -9.37 4.64 0.71
N SER A 263 -9.19 5.53 -0.26
CA SER A 263 -9.23 6.99 -0.08
C SER A 263 -10.64 7.61 -0.16
N GLY A 264 -11.68 6.83 -0.43
CA GLY A 264 -13.04 7.34 -0.67
C GLY A 264 -13.45 7.36 -2.15
N LYS A 265 -12.52 7.17 -3.07
CA LYS A 265 -12.74 6.96 -4.50
C LYS A 265 -12.19 5.61 -4.90
N LEU A 266 -12.64 5.05 -6.04
CA LEU A 266 -12.15 3.74 -6.49
C LEU A 266 -10.65 3.77 -6.71
N PHE A 267 -10.12 4.83 -7.32
CA PHE A 267 -8.71 5.16 -7.37
C PHE A 267 -8.47 6.58 -6.86
N ALA A 268 -7.38 6.79 -6.12
CA ALA A 268 -7.12 8.09 -5.49
C ALA A 268 -6.84 9.20 -6.51
N CYS A 269 -6.36 8.89 -7.72
CA CYS A 269 -6.22 9.84 -8.82
C CYS A 269 -7.54 10.53 -9.18
N GLU A 270 -8.69 9.90 -8.93
CA GLU A 270 -10.02 10.47 -9.21
C GLU A 270 -10.32 11.71 -8.37
N HIS A 271 -9.75 11.85 -7.18
CA HIS A 271 -9.89 13.07 -6.37
C HIS A 271 -9.34 14.32 -7.08
N ALA A 272 -8.29 14.13 -7.86
CA ALA A 272 -7.68 15.20 -8.64
C ALA A 272 -8.23 15.29 -10.07
N ASN A 273 -9.12 14.37 -10.46
CA ASN A 273 -9.63 14.24 -11.83
C ASN A 273 -8.48 14.18 -12.88
N ILE A 274 -7.47 13.37 -12.60
CA ILE A 274 -6.31 13.14 -13.48
C ILE A 274 -6.16 11.67 -13.83
N SER A 275 -5.50 11.43 -14.98
CA SER A 275 -5.00 10.09 -15.36
C SER A 275 -3.47 10.12 -15.41
N PRO A 276 -2.78 9.12 -14.84
CA PRO A 276 -1.34 8.99 -14.96
C PRO A 276 -0.96 8.34 -16.31
N ASP A 277 0.33 8.43 -16.67
CA ASP A 277 0.87 7.71 -17.83
C ASP A 277 1.09 6.23 -17.51
N ILE A 278 1.47 5.96 -16.26
CA ILE A 278 1.68 4.61 -15.74
C ILE A 278 1.04 4.54 -14.35
N MET A 279 0.34 3.44 -14.06
CA MET A 279 -0.28 3.18 -12.76
C MET A 279 0.10 1.79 -12.24
N THR A 280 0.43 1.69 -10.96
CA THR A 280 0.66 0.40 -10.29
C THR A 280 -0.47 0.11 -9.31
N ILE A 281 -0.95 -1.15 -9.31
CA ILE A 281 -2.02 -1.64 -8.43
C ILE A 281 -1.61 -2.98 -7.81
N GLY A 282 -2.11 -3.27 -6.61
CA GLY A 282 -1.78 -4.50 -5.89
C GLY A 282 -2.66 -4.67 -4.64
N LYS A 283 -2.11 -5.29 -3.58
CA LYS A 283 -2.77 -5.46 -2.27
C LYS A 283 -4.26 -5.87 -2.38
N ALA A 284 -5.18 -4.88 -2.32
CA ALA A 284 -6.62 -5.09 -2.40
C ALA A 284 -7.10 -5.76 -3.69
N LEU A 285 -6.30 -5.74 -4.76
CA LEU A 285 -6.64 -6.35 -6.05
C LEU A 285 -7.13 -7.80 -5.93
N THR A 286 -6.54 -8.60 -5.03
CA THR A 286 -6.95 -10.00 -4.80
C THR A 286 -7.81 -10.17 -3.53
N GLY A 287 -8.20 -9.08 -2.88
CA GLY A 287 -8.91 -9.15 -1.59
C GLY A 287 -8.11 -9.82 -0.46
N GLY A 288 -6.77 -9.82 -0.56
CA GLY A 288 -5.87 -10.42 0.43
C GLY A 288 -5.62 -11.93 0.25
N TYR A 289 -6.11 -12.54 -0.83
CA TYR A 289 -6.02 -13.99 -1.04
C TYR A 289 -4.67 -14.45 -1.58
N MET A 290 -4.07 -13.66 -2.47
CA MET A 290 -2.79 -14.01 -3.09
C MET A 290 -1.94 -12.77 -3.32
N THR A 291 -0.62 -12.97 -3.33
CA THR A 291 0.30 -11.96 -3.87
C THR A 291 0.05 -11.80 -5.36
N PHE A 292 -0.23 -10.59 -5.79
CA PHE A 292 -0.47 -10.23 -7.18
C PHE A 292 -0.50 -8.70 -7.32
N ALA A 293 -0.08 -8.21 -8.47
CA ALA A 293 -0.09 -6.80 -8.80
C ALA A 293 -0.18 -6.61 -10.32
N ALA A 294 -0.36 -5.38 -10.76
CA ALA A 294 -0.26 -5.05 -12.17
C ALA A 294 0.31 -3.63 -12.34
N THR A 295 0.99 -3.43 -13.46
CA THR A 295 1.39 -2.13 -13.98
C THR A 295 0.57 -1.87 -15.24
N LEU A 296 -0.16 -0.76 -15.24
CA LEU A 296 -0.94 -0.31 -16.38
C LEU A 296 -0.25 0.90 -17.01
N CYS A 297 -0.35 1.06 -18.32
CA CYS A 297 0.17 2.24 -19.00
C CYS A 297 -0.75 2.68 -20.14
N THR A 298 -0.51 3.91 -20.60
CA THR A 298 -1.22 4.44 -21.77
C THR A 298 -0.85 3.68 -23.04
N ARG A 299 -1.72 3.77 -24.05
CA ARG A 299 -1.45 3.22 -25.38
C ARG A 299 -0.18 3.81 -25.97
N GLU A 300 0.05 5.11 -25.78
CA GLU A 300 1.26 5.79 -26.24
C GLU A 300 2.54 5.18 -25.66
N VAL A 301 2.60 4.95 -24.34
CA VAL A 301 3.76 4.30 -23.70
C VAL A 301 3.99 2.91 -24.29
N ALA A 302 2.93 2.11 -24.40
CA ALA A 302 3.05 0.75 -24.91
C ALA A 302 3.50 0.69 -26.39
N GLU A 303 2.94 1.54 -27.26
CA GLU A 303 3.26 1.57 -28.68
C GLU A 303 4.65 2.15 -28.94
N THR A 304 5.04 3.22 -28.27
CA THR A 304 6.38 3.80 -28.39
C THR A 304 7.47 2.76 -28.05
N ILE A 305 7.28 2.01 -26.96
CA ILE A 305 8.20 0.92 -26.60
C ILE A 305 8.18 -0.17 -27.70
N SER A 306 6.99 -0.63 -28.10
CA SER A 306 6.84 -1.78 -28.99
C SER A 306 7.31 -1.52 -30.42
N GLN A 307 7.37 -0.27 -30.86
CA GLN A 307 7.84 0.13 -32.20
C GLN A 307 9.33 0.52 -32.23
N SER A 308 10.02 0.47 -31.07
CA SER A 308 11.44 0.80 -30.97
C SER A 308 12.35 -0.34 -31.41
N ASP A 309 13.66 -0.07 -31.49
CA ASP A 309 14.70 -1.08 -31.73
C ASP A 309 14.75 -2.16 -30.62
N TYR A 310 14.17 -1.89 -29.45
CA TYR A 310 14.06 -2.79 -28.30
C TYR A 310 12.59 -2.96 -27.89
N PRO A 311 11.77 -3.69 -28.69
CA PRO A 311 10.32 -3.71 -28.51
C PRO A 311 9.84 -4.52 -27.30
N ALA A 312 10.67 -5.39 -26.74
CA ALA A 312 10.29 -6.26 -25.63
C ALA A 312 10.56 -5.60 -24.29
N LEU A 313 9.55 -5.54 -23.42
CA LEU A 313 9.77 -5.18 -22.01
C LEU A 313 10.50 -6.35 -21.32
N MET A 314 11.76 -6.10 -20.90
CA MET A 314 12.64 -7.13 -20.34
C MET A 314 12.33 -7.41 -18.86
N HIS A 315 11.16 -8.00 -18.62
CA HIS A 315 10.70 -8.52 -17.34
C HIS A 315 9.72 -9.67 -17.58
N GLY A 316 9.79 -10.75 -16.81
CA GLY A 316 8.93 -11.92 -17.01
C GLY A 316 9.09 -12.93 -15.89
N PRO A 317 8.45 -12.72 -14.72
CA PRO A 317 8.51 -13.68 -13.62
C PRO A 317 7.75 -14.97 -13.96
N THR A 318 8.18 -16.09 -13.36
CA THR A 318 7.61 -17.42 -13.61
C THR A 318 6.10 -17.46 -13.39
N PHE A 319 5.60 -16.79 -12.35
CA PHE A 319 4.18 -16.79 -11.99
C PHE A 319 3.40 -15.61 -12.55
N MET A 320 3.96 -14.84 -13.47
CA MET A 320 3.27 -13.72 -14.13
C MET A 320 1.89 -14.15 -14.65
N GLY A 321 0.87 -13.37 -14.38
CA GLY A 321 -0.50 -13.67 -14.81
C GLY A 321 -1.04 -14.96 -14.23
N ASN A 322 -0.68 -15.36 -13.01
CA ASN A 322 -1.11 -16.61 -12.39
C ASN A 322 -2.64 -16.79 -12.47
N PRO A 323 -3.14 -17.92 -13.02
CA PRO A 323 -4.59 -18.12 -13.22
C PRO A 323 -5.42 -18.06 -11.95
N LEU A 324 -4.91 -18.58 -10.80
CA LEU A 324 -5.62 -18.50 -9.53
C LEU A 324 -5.71 -17.05 -9.04
N ALA A 325 -4.60 -16.30 -9.13
CA ALA A 325 -4.58 -14.90 -8.75
C ALA A 325 -5.51 -14.05 -9.65
N CYS A 326 -5.50 -14.28 -10.96
CA CYS A 326 -6.40 -13.60 -11.89
C CYS A 326 -7.87 -13.91 -11.60
N ALA A 327 -8.21 -15.16 -11.30
CA ALA A 327 -9.58 -15.57 -11.00
C ALA A 327 -10.10 -14.92 -9.70
N VAL A 328 -9.29 -14.93 -8.63
CA VAL A 328 -9.71 -14.30 -7.37
C VAL A 328 -9.72 -12.77 -7.49
N ALA A 329 -8.82 -12.17 -8.27
CA ALA A 329 -8.85 -10.73 -8.56
C ALA A 329 -10.13 -10.31 -9.31
N CYS A 330 -10.57 -11.11 -10.30
CA CYS A 330 -11.87 -10.88 -10.95
C CYS A 330 -13.02 -10.88 -9.95
N ALA A 331 -13.06 -11.86 -9.04
CA ALA A 331 -14.11 -11.96 -8.02
C ALA A 331 -14.02 -10.81 -6.99
N SER A 332 -12.81 -10.36 -6.65
CA SER A 332 -12.58 -9.20 -5.78
C SER A 332 -13.10 -7.91 -6.42
N ILE A 333 -12.83 -7.69 -7.72
CA ILE A 333 -13.36 -6.55 -8.47
C ILE A 333 -14.89 -6.59 -8.52
N ASP A 334 -15.50 -7.75 -8.79
CA ASP A 334 -16.96 -7.89 -8.81
C ASP A 334 -17.59 -7.56 -7.44
N LEU A 335 -16.89 -7.91 -6.36
CA LEU A 335 -17.35 -7.55 -5.02
C LEU A 335 -17.24 -6.06 -4.76
N ILE A 336 -16.09 -5.43 -5.05
CA ILE A 336 -15.92 -3.98 -4.82
C ILE A 336 -16.94 -3.16 -5.63
N LEU A 337 -17.20 -3.55 -6.87
CA LEU A 337 -18.20 -2.91 -7.72
C LEU A 337 -19.66 -3.17 -7.26
N SER A 338 -19.88 -4.20 -6.44
CA SER A 338 -21.20 -4.44 -5.84
C SER A 338 -21.47 -3.58 -4.60
N TYR A 339 -20.43 -2.94 -4.06
CA TYR A 339 -20.57 -1.96 -2.98
C TYR A 339 -20.81 -0.58 -3.59
N ASP A 340 -21.60 0.26 -2.94
CA ASP A 340 -21.50 1.70 -3.14
C ASP A 340 -20.30 2.20 -2.33
N ILE A 341 -19.10 2.08 -2.95
CA ILE A 341 -17.85 2.27 -2.22
C ILE A 341 -17.68 3.70 -1.71
N GLU A 342 -18.13 4.70 -2.47
CA GLU A 342 -18.05 6.09 -2.06
C GLU A 342 -18.96 6.35 -0.85
N SER A 343 -20.23 5.95 -0.90
CA SER A 343 -21.13 6.07 0.24
C SER A 343 -20.63 5.27 1.44
N ARG A 344 -20.13 4.04 1.20
CA ARG A 344 -19.63 3.18 2.28
C ARG A 344 -18.44 3.79 3.00
N THR A 345 -17.45 4.27 2.27
CA THR A 345 -16.24 4.86 2.87
C THR A 345 -16.50 6.23 3.46
N ALA A 346 -17.42 7.03 2.90
CA ALA A 346 -17.86 8.28 3.53
C ALA A 346 -18.54 8.03 4.88
N ASN A 347 -19.41 7.01 4.99
CA ASN A 347 -19.99 6.62 6.27
C ASN A 347 -18.93 6.13 7.26
N MET A 348 -17.99 5.30 6.81
CA MET A 348 -16.86 4.86 7.66
C MET A 348 -16.04 6.04 8.17
N GLN A 349 -15.73 7.00 7.30
CA GLN A 349 -15.02 8.21 7.68
C GLN A 349 -15.78 8.98 8.77
N THR A 350 -17.09 9.21 8.57
CA THR A 350 -17.94 9.91 9.55
C THR A 350 -17.89 9.23 10.92
N ILE A 351 -18.04 7.90 10.97
CA ILE A 351 -17.96 7.15 12.23
C ILE A 351 -16.57 7.29 12.87
N MET A 352 -15.49 7.16 12.10
CA MET A 352 -14.14 7.27 12.61
C MET A 352 -13.84 8.69 13.13
N ASP A 353 -14.27 9.73 12.41
CA ASP A 353 -14.12 11.12 12.81
C ASP A 353 -14.85 11.38 14.14
N GLU A 354 -16.10 10.94 14.26
CA GLU A 354 -16.90 11.12 15.49
C GLU A 354 -16.30 10.36 16.69
N GLN A 355 -15.93 9.10 16.49
CA GLN A 355 -15.46 8.24 17.59
C GLN A 355 -14.03 8.58 18.04
N LEU A 356 -13.17 9.07 17.15
CA LEU A 356 -11.77 9.37 17.45
C LEU A 356 -11.51 10.85 17.76
N ALA A 357 -12.47 11.75 17.56
CA ALA A 357 -12.30 13.19 17.76
C ALA A 357 -11.72 13.56 19.13
N THR A 358 -12.11 12.86 20.19
CA THR A 358 -11.64 13.13 21.55
C THR A 358 -10.17 12.78 21.76
N ALA A 359 -9.56 11.96 20.92
CA ALA A 359 -8.14 11.64 20.98
C ALA A 359 -7.26 12.89 20.81
N ALA A 360 -7.71 13.87 20.02
CA ALA A 360 -7.00 15.13 19.81
C ALA A 360 -6.79 15.96 21.11
N ASN A 361 -7.58 15.69 22.15
CA ASN A 361 -7.47 16.37 23.44
C ASN A 361 -6.55 15.64 24.42
N LEU A 362 -6.01 14.48 24.07
CA LEU A 362 -5.11 13.72 24.94
C LEU A 362 -3.69 14.31 24.86
N ASN A 363 -3.09 14.51 26.02
CA ASN A 363 -1.67 14.88 26.08
C ASN A 363 -0.82 13.73 25.52
N GLY A 364 0.02 14.01 24.53
CA GLY A 364 0.84 13.02 23.83
C GLY A 364 0.28 12.63 22.46
N VAL A 365 -0.83 13.24 22.02
CA VAL A 365 -1.36 13.14 20.66
C VAL A 365 -1.03 14.43 19.89
N ALA A 366 -0.35 14.27 18.76
CA ALA A 366 0.05 15.36 17.89
C ALA A 366 -1.05 15.71 16.87
N ASP A 367 -1.75 14.71 16.34
CA ASP A 367 -2.77 14.89 15.31
C ASP A 367 -3.75 13.71 15.24
N VAL A 368 -4.98 13.99 14.81
CA VAL A 368 -6.01 12.98 14.47
C VAL A 368 -6.62 13.34 13.13
N ARG A 369 -6.62 12.40 12.19
CA ARG A 369 -7.10 12.64 10.83
C ARG A 369 -7.74 11.39 10.22
N CYS A 370 -8.79 11.59 9.43
CA CYS A 370 -9.46 10.54 8.69
C CYS A 370 -9.60 10.92 7.21
N LEU A 371 -9.55 9.92 6.33
CA LEU A 371 -9.90 10.08 4.92
C LEU A 371 -10.39 8.73 4.37
N GLY A 372 -11.60 8.71 3.81
CA GLY A 372 -12.21 7.49 3.30
C GLY A 372 -12.28 6.40 4.38
N ALA A 373 -11.64 5.27 4.13
CA ALA A 373 -11.60 4.14 5.07
C ALA A 373 -10.25 4.05 5.82
N VAL A 374 -9.62 5.18 6.14
CA VAL A 374 -8.36 5.27 6.89
C VAL A 374 -8.51 6.31 8.01
N ALA A 375 -8.13 5.95 9.24
CA ALA A 375 -8.02 6.87 10.35
C ALA A 375 -6.66 6.75 11.03
N VAL A 376 -6.13 7.87 11.52
CA VAL A 376 -4.79 7.97 12.11
C VAL A 376 -4.86 8.78 13.41
N ILE A 377 -4.28 8.24 14.46
CA ILE A 377 -3.91 8.98 15.67
C ILE A 377 -2.38 9.07 15.68
N GLU A 378 -1.84 10.24 15.45
CA GLU A 378 -0.40 10.48 15.48
C GLU A 378 0.01 10.89 16.88
N LEU A 379 0.91 10.14 17.51
CA LEU A 379 1.44 10.46 18.83
C LEU A 379 2.66 11.39 18.72
N ASP A 380 3.02 12.05 19.84
CA ASP A 380 4.26 12.84 19.89
C ASP A 380 5.50 11.95 19.78
N GLU A 381 5.45 10.76 20.41
CA GLU A 381 6.54 9.80 20.46
C GLU A 381 6.18 8.44 19.88
N ALA A 382 7.19 7.68 19.46
CA ALA A 382 7.00 6.32 18.96
C ALA A 382 6.45 5.38 20.05
N VAL A 383 5.56 4.46 19.67
CA VAL A 383 5.00 3.50 20.60
C VAL A 383 6.02 2.45 21.06
N ASP A 384 5.97 2.07 22.33
CA ASP A 384 6.59 0.85 22.84
C ASP A 384 5.73 -0.34 22.41
N MET A 385 6.16 -1.05 21.36
CA MET A 385 5.36 -2.10 20.74
C MET A 385 4.99 -3.25 21.67
N PRO A 386 5.88 -3.80 22.52
CA PRO A 386 5.51 -4.81 23.51
C PRO A 386 4.33 -4.40 24.40
N VAL A 387 4.37 -3.19 24.93
CA VAL A 387 3.31 -2.65 25.80
C VAL A 387 2.04 -2.41 24.99
N PHE A 388 2.17 -1.75 23.85
CA PHE A 388 1.03 -1.39 23.00
C PHE A 388 0.30 -2.62 22.45
N GLN A 389 1.05 -3.63 22.01
CA GLN A 389 0.48 -4.89 21.48
C GLN A 389 -0.32 -5.64 22.54
N SER A 390 0.16 -5.70 23.80
CA SER A 390 -0.60 -6.31 24.88
C SER A 390 -1.94 -5.60 25.11
N LEU A 391 -1.93 -4.26 25.16
CA LEU A 391 -3.15 -3.49 25.31
C LEU A 391 -4.15 -3.68 24.17
N LEU A 392 -3.68 -3.85 22.94
CA LEU A 392 -4.54 -4.14 21.77
C LEU A 392 -5.27 -5.48 21.96
N ILE A 393 -4.53 -6.52 22.31
CA ILE A 393 -5.10 -7.87 22.52
C ILE A 393 -6.11 -7.88 23.67
N ASP A 394 -5.75 -7.26 24.80
CA ASP A 394 -6.62 -7.16 25.98
C ASP A 394 -7.93 -6.40 25.68
N ASN A 395 -7.93 -5.53 24.64
CA ASN A 395 -9.11 -4.81 24.17
C ASN A 395 -9.78 -5.42 22.92
N GLY A 396 -9.38 -6.63 22.52
CA GLY A 396 -10.05 -7.41 21.47
C GLY A 396 -9.85 -6.88 20.04
N ILE A 397 -8.79 -6.13 19.78
CA ILE A 397 -8.48 -5.56 18.46
C ILE A 397 -7.06 -5.87 18.02
N TRP A 398 -6.85 -5.89 16.71
CA TRP A 398 -5.54 -5.98 16.10
C TRP A 398 -5.23 -4.75 15.26
N VAL A 399 -4.21 -4.02 15.67
CA VAL A 399 -3.66 -2.86 14.97
C VAL A 399 -2.13 -2.97 14.97
N ARG A 400 -1.47 -2.46 13.94
CA ARG A 400 -0.01 -2.50 13.83
C ARG A 400 0.53 -1.07 13.68
N PRO A 401 0.80 -0.35 14.78
CA PRO A 401 1.42 0.97 14.74
C PRO A 401 2.77 0.96 14.02
N PHE A 402 3.11 2.09 13.41
CA PHE A 402 4.41 2.32 12.80
C PHE A 402 5.04 3.60 13.39
N GLY A 403 6.12 3.44 14.16
CA GLY A 403 6.71 4.54 14.90
C GLY A 403 5.69 5.21 15.83
N LYS A 404 5.35 6.46 15.56
CA LYS A 404 4.35 7.24 16.32
C LYS A 404 2.93 7.19 15.73
N LEU A 405 2.75 6.47 14.63
CA LEU A 405 1.47 6.40 13.92
C LEU A 405 0.66 5.21 14.40
N VAL A 406 -0.46 5.48 15.04
CA VAL A 406 -1.49 4.51 15.40
C VAL A 406 -2.63 4.70 14.42
N TYR A 407 -2.88 3.72 13.55
CA TYR A 407 -3.81 3.89 12.44
C TYR A 407 -4.64 2.64 12.20
N ILE A 408 -5.83 2.85 11.65
CA ILE A 408 -6.74 1.79 11.23
C ILE A 408 -7.16 1.98 9.76
N MET A 409 -7.36 0.86 9.09
CA MET A 409 -7.88 0.75 7.73
C MET A 409 -8.69 -0.55 7.62
N PRO A 410 -9.84 -0.61 8.31
CA PRO A 410 -10.62 -1.83 8.44
C PRO A 410 -11.18 -2.32 7.10
N PRO A 411 -11.59 -3.61 7.01
CA PRO A 411 -12.31 -4.14 5.85
C PRO A 411 -13.62 -3.38 5.60
N TYR A 412 -14.02 -3.22 4.32
CA TYR A 412 -15.27 -2.51 3.99
C TYR A 412 -16.54 -3.23 4.46
N VAL A 413 -16.44 -4.52 4.74
CA VAL A 413 -17.53 -5.36 5.23
C VAL A 413 -17.78 -5.25 6.73
N ILE A 414 -16.95 -4.48 7.46
CA ILE A 414 -17.19 -4.19 8.88
C ILE A 414 -18.53 -3.48 9.05
N SER A 415 -19.37 -3.92 9.99
CA SER A 415 -20.61 -3.20 10.30
C SER A 415 -20.33 -1.88 11.02
N ASP A 416 -21.29 -0.98 11.03
CA ASP A 416 -21.14 0.31 11.72
C ASP A 416 -20.91 0.12 13.23
N ASP A 417 -21.63 -0.82 13.87
CA ASP A 417 -21.45 -1.15 15.29
C ASP A 417 -20.06 -1.74 15.58
N GLU A 418 -19.55 -2.60 14.70
CA GLU A 418 -18.20 -3.16 14.83
C GLU A 418 -17.13 -2.09 14.62
N LEU A 419 -17.34 -1.14 13.70
CA LEU A 419 -16.44 -0.01 13.47
C LEU A 419 -16.41 0.92 14.69
N VAL A 420 -17.56 1.23 15.28
CA VAL A 420 -17.65 1.96 16.55
C VAL A 420 -16.87 1.24 17.65
N THR A 421 -17.07 -0.09 17.77
CA THR A 421 -16.35 -0.93 18.74
C THR A 421 -14.83 -0.86 18.52
N LEU A 422 -14.36 -0.98 17.29
CA LEU A 422 -12.94 -0.88 16.93
C LEU A 422 -12.36 0.50 17.32
N CYS A 423 -13.05 1.58 16.99
CA CYS A 423 -12.60 2.94 17.30
C CYS A 423 -12.55 3.20 18.83
N GLN A 424 -13.57 2.78 19.56
CA GLN A 424 -13.62 2.94 21.02
C GLN A 424 -12.55 2.11 21.74
N ALA A 425 -12.30 0.88 21.28
CA ALA A 425 -11.22 0.06 21.79
C ALA A 425 -9.86 0.71 21.51
N LEU A 426 -9.65 1.24 20.29
CA LEU A 426 -8.41 1.95 19.94
C LEU A 426 -8.20 3.19 20.81
N LEU A 427 -9.23 4.01 20.98
CA LEU A 427 -9.17 5.19 21.86
C LEU A 427 -8.85 4.82 23.31
N THR A 428 -9.43 3.72 23.81
CA THR A 428 -9.15 3.18 25.15
C THR A 428 -7.68 2.76 25.26
N VAL A 429 -7.16 2.01 24.29
CA VAL A 429 -5.75 1.58 24.25
C VAL A 429 -4.81 2.79 24.27
N VAL A 430 -5.04 3.78 23.39
CA VAL A 430 -4.22 5.00 23.35
C VAL A 430 -4.25 5.75 24.68
N THR A 431 -5.43 5.89 25.29
CA THR A 431 -5.60 6.59 26.58
C THR A 431 -4.84 5.89 27.70
N ILE A 432 -4.97 4.55 27.81
CA ILE A 432 -4.25 3.75 28.82
C ILE A 432 -2.74 3.86 28.61
N TYR A 433 -2.29 3.69 27.37
CA TYR A 433 -0.88 3.75 26.99
C TYR A 433 -0.25 5.08 27.40
N LEU A 434 -0.85 6.20 26.99
CA LEU A 434 -0.34 7.54 27.34
C LEU A 434 -0.35 7.80 28.85
N GLY A 435 -1.36 7.31 29.58
CA GLY A 435 -1.42 7.37 31.04
C GLY A 435 -0.27 6.62 31.72
N GLN A 436 0.09 5.43 31.23
CA GLN A 436 1.22 4.63 31.72
C GLN A 436 2.58 5.32 31.46
N MET A 437 2.78 5.85 30.25
CA MET A 437 4.03 6.55 29.89
C MET A 437 4.23 7.82 30.74
N SER A 438 3.16 8.58 31.01
CA SER A 438 3.21 9.78 31.86
C SER A 438 3.62 9.48 33.31
N THR A 439 3.24 8.31 33.83
CA THR A 439 3.60 7.86 35.19
C THR A 439 5.04 7.39 35.30
N THR A 440 5.52 6.70 34.28
CA THR A 440 6.90 6.17 34.22
C THR A 440 7.93 7.31 34.15
N ASN A 441 7.64 8.36 33.38
CA ASN A 441 8.51 9.55 33.27
C ASN A 441 8.54 10.38 34.58
N ARG A 442 7.53 10.29 35.45
CA ARG A 442 7.52 10.98 36.77
C ARG A 442 8.32 10.25 37.84
N VAL A 443 8.59 8.96 37.66
CA VAL A 443 9.36 8.15 38.64
C VAL A 443 10.86 8.18 38.33
N SER A 444 11.24 8.62 37.14
CA SER A 444 12.64 8.72 36.70
C SER A 444 13.26 10.13 36.85
N LEU A 445 12.57 11.08 37.49
CA LEU A 445 13.03 12.40 37.90
C LEU A 445 13.10 12.49 39.44
#